data_daa392cee9fbd1ae7806f27899ad48ff
#
_entry.id   daa392cee9fbd1ae7806f27899ad48ff
#
_cell.length_a   1.000
_cell.length_b   1.000
_cell.length_c   1.000
_cell.angle_alpha   90.00
_cell.angle_beta   90.00
_cell.angle_gamma   90.00
#
_symmetry.space_group_name_H-M   'P 1'
#
loop_
_entity.id
_entity.type
_entity.pdbx_description
1 polymer ?
#
loop_
_entity_poly.entity_id
_entity_poly.type
_entity_poly.pdbx_seq_one_letter_code
_entity_poly.pdbx_strand_id
1 'polypeptide(L)'
;MVGEKERVLMDLQDVFEYAFDEIFVTDEKGIVVRVNSTCERHYQLAAKELVGKHVKELQKDGIFYPSATLEVIEKKRPIELVQTTKSGEYLHVRTRPVFDNEGNLRRVISYSRDLTELYQLRQKVEEMDNQLKTYKKELRETYEHEG
;
A
#
# COMPACT_ATOMS: atom_id res chain seq x y z
N MET A 1 -19.31 -32.52 13.51
CA MET A 1 -19.55 -31.16 14.05
C MET A 1 -18.24 -30.40 14.18
N VAL A 2 -18.29 -29.13 13.80
CA VAL A 2 -17.15 -28.23 13.92
C VAL A 2 -17.02 -27.79 15.39
N GLY A 3 -15.85 -27.97 15.98
CA GLY A 3 -15.57 -27.49 17.35
C GLY A 3 -15.51 -25.97 17.42
N GLU A 4 -15.57 -25.42 18.64
CA GLU A 4 -15.50 -23.99 18.88
C GLU A 4 -14.18 -23.39 18.39
N LYS A 5 -13.07 -24.07 18.64
CA LYS A 5 -11.74 -23.66 18.19
C LYS A 5 -11.66 -23.54 16.66
N GLU A 6 -12.25 -24.48 15.95
CA GLU A 6 -12.31 -24.46 14.49
C GLU A 6 -13.15 -23.31 13.96
N ARG A 7 -14.28 -22.99 14.63
CA ARG A 7 -15.12 -21.85 14.27
C ARG A 7 -14.38 -20.53 14.43
N VAL A 8 -13.64 -20.38 15.52
CA VAL A 8 -12.83 -19.16 15.75
C VAL A 8 -11.79 -19.01 14.64
N LEU A 9 -11.12 -20.08 14.27
CA LEU A 9 -10.14 -20.06 13.18
C LEU A 9 -10.79 -19.71 11.84
N MET A 10 -11.98 -20.25 11.56
CA MET A 10 -12.73 -19.92 10.35
C MET A 10 -13.15 -18.45 10.34
N ASP A 11 -13.62 -17.92 11.47
CA ASP A 11 -14.00 -16.52 11.59
C ASP A 11 -12.80 -15.60 11.37
N LEU A 12 -11.66 -15.91 11.95
CA LEU A 12 -10.43 -15.13 11.78
C LEU A 12 -9.96 -15.17 10.31
N GLN A 13 -10.09 -16.32 9.67
CA GLN A 13 -9.75 -16.47 8.27
C GLN A 13 -10.68 -15.63 7.39
N ASP A 14 -11.98 -15.62 7.69
CA ASP A 14 -12.96 -14.81 6.97
C ASP A 14 -12.69 -13.31 7.17
N VAL A 15 -12.41 -12.88 8.39
CA VAL A 15 -12.06 -11.49 8.69
C VAL A 15 -10.84 -11.04 7.89
N PHE A 16 -9.84 -11.89 7.80
CA PHE A 16 -8.64 -11.65 7.01
C PHE A 16 -8.94 -11.58 5.52
N GLU A 17 -9.63 -12.60 4.99
CA GLU A 17 -9.88 -12.75 3.56
C GLU A 17 -10.80 -11.68 3.00
N TYR A 18 -11.85 -11.33 3.75
CA TYR A 18 -12.88 -10.38 3.28
C TYR A 18 -12.68 -8.94 3.76
N ALA A 19 -11.54 -8.61 4.31
CA ALA A 19 -11.22 -7.23 4.67
C ALA A 19 -11.19 -6.34 3.42
N PHE A 20 -11.70 -5.12 3.52
CA PHE A 20 -11.67 -4.16 2.41
C PHE A 20 -10.25 -3.72 2.07
N ASP A 21 -9.43 -3.54 3.08
CA ASP A 21 -8.02 -3.19 2.87
C ASP A 21 -7.21 -4.43 2.53
N GLU A 22 -6.15 -4.23 1.79
CA GLU A 22 -5.15 -5.26 1.60
C GLU A 22 -4.51 -5.61 2.93
N ILE A 23 -4.34 -6.90 3.22
CA ILE A 23 -3.55 -7.37 4.34
C ILE A 23 -2.45 -8.28 3.78
N PHE A 24 -1.21 -7.86 3.99
CA PHE A 24 -0.02 -8.48 3.43
C PHE A 24 0.93 -8.80 4.57
N VAL A 25 1.23 -10.07 4.77
CA VAL A 25 2.00 -10.54 5.93
C VAL A 25 3.28 -11.21 5.47
N THR A 26 4.40 -10.79 6.04
CA THR A 26 5.70 -11.43 5.82
C THR A 26 6.26 -11.98 7.13
N ASP A 27 7.26 -12.85 7.01
CA ASP A 27 8.07 -13.26 8.14
C ASP A 27 9.13 -12.17 8.44
N GLU A 28 10.00 -12.46 9.41
CA GLU A 28 11.05 -11.55 9.86
C GLU A 28 12.14 -11.27 8.81
N LYS A 29 12.21 -12.10 7.78
CA LYS A 29 13.17 -11.95 6.67
C LYS A 29 12.60 -11.15 5.52
N GLY A 30 11.28 -10.99 5.46
CA GLY A 30 10.61 -10.32 4.35
C GLY A 30 10.04 -11.29 3.32
N ILE A 31 9.91 -12.57 3.66
CA ILE A 31 9.26 -13.56 2.81
C ILE A 31 7.76 -13.52 3.06
N VAL A 32 6.98 -13.39 2.00
CA VAL A 32 5.52 -13.33 2.07
C VAL A 32 4.97 -14.65 2.58
N VAL A 33 4.17 -14.61 3.66
CA VAL A 33 3.56 -15.79 4.25
C VAL A 33 2.06 -15.84 4.03
N ARG A 34 1.38 -14.70 3.99
CA ARG A 34 -0.07 -14.62 3.75
C ARG A 34 -0.46 -13.31 3.09
N VAL A 35 -1.44 -13.39 2.21
CA VAL A 35 -2.06 -12.23 1.57
C VAL A 35 -3.56 -12.50 1.44
N ASN A 36 -4.39 -11.46 1.58
CA ASN A 36 -5.83 -11.61 1.39
C ASN A 36 -6.23 -11.34 -0.07
N SER A 37 -7.50 -11.50 -0.40
CA SER A 37 -8.00 -11.34 -1.78
C SER A 37 -7.80 -9.94 -2.33
N THR A 38 -7.76 -8.92 -1.48
CA THR A 38 -7.52 -7.54 -1.91
C THR A 38 -6.11 -7.38 -2.49
N CYS A 39 -5.12 -8.13 -1.97
CA CYS A 39 -3.77 -8.16 -2.55
C CYS A 39 -3.80 -8.63 -4.01
N GLU A 40 -4.58 -9.66 -4.29
CA GLU A 40 -4.70 -10.18 -5.65
C GLU A 40 -5.24 -9.14 -6.62
N ARG A 41 -6.20 -8.34 -6.18
CA ARG A 41 -6.74 -7.25 -6.99
C ARG A 41 -5.73 -6.13 -7.21
N HIS A 42 -5.03 -5.71 -6.14
CA HIS A 42 -4.04 -4.63 -6.21
C HIS A 42 -2.86 -4.96 -7.12
N TYR A 43 -2.38 -6.19 -7.05
CA TYR A 43 -1.16 -6.58 -7.79
C TYR A 43 -1.44 -7.39 -9.05
N GLN A 44 -2.70 -7.78 -9.27
CA GLN A 44 -3.12 -8.61 -10.41
C GLN A 44 -2.34 -9.92 -10.48
N LEU A 45 -2.09 -10.50 -9.30
CA LEU A 45 -1.40 -11.76 -9.12
C LEU A 45 -2.20 -12.63 -8.15
N ALA A 46 -2.17 -13.93 -8.36
CA ALA A 46 -2.78 -14.86 -7.41
C ALA A 46 -1.93 -14.93 -6.13
N ALA A 47 -2.58 -15.24 -5.01
CA ALA A 47 -1.88 -15.38 -3.73
C ALA A 47 -0.69 -16.34 -3.82
N LYS A 48 -0.85 -17.45 -4.53
CA LYS A 48 0.21 -18.43 -4.72
C LYS A 48 1.44 -17.91 -5.47
N GLU A 49 1.27 -16.82 -6.23
CA GLU A 49 2.37 -16.16 -6.93
C GLU A 49 3.12 -15.17 -6.04
N LEU A 50 2.52 -14.76 -4.95
CA LEU A 50 3.10 -13.82 -3.98
C LEU A 50 3.73 -14.56 -2.80
N VAL A 51 3.01 -15.54 -2.25
CA VAL A 51 3.46 -16.30 -1.07
C VAL A 51 4.74 -17.06 -1.38
N GLY A 52 5.71 -16.97 -0.46
CA GLY A 52 7.01 -17.61 -0.60
C GLY A 52 8.07 -16.73 -1.26
N LYS A 53 7.69 -15.59 -1.84
CA LYS A 53 8.64 -14.67 -2.46
C LYS A 53 9.11 -13.62 -1.48
N HIS A 54 10.32 -13.16 -1.69
CA HIS A 54 10.89 -12.09 -0.88
C HIS A 54 10.42 -10.73 -1.42
N VAL A 55 10.12 -9.78 -0.52
CA VAL A 55 9.64 -8.45 -0.93
C VAL A 55 10.66 -7.68 -1.78
N LYS A 56 11.95 -7.95 -1.63
CA LYS A 56 12.98 -7.37 -2.51
C LYS A 56 12.81 -7.83 -3.95
N GLU A 57 12.47 -9.09 -4.14
CA GLU A 57 12.21 -9.67 -5.46
C GLU A 57 10.97 -9.02 -6.09
N LEU A 58 9.91 -8.88 -5.32
CA LEU A 58 8.67 -8.25 -5.79
C LEU A 58 8.91 -6.80 -6.17
N GLN A 59 9.68 -6.07 -5.36
CA GLN A 59 10.05 -4.68 -5.66
C GLN A 59 10.91 -4.59 -6.92
N LYS A 60 11.89 -5.48 -7.06
CA LYS A 60 12.77 -5.55 -8.23
C LYS A 60 11.97 -5.82 -9.51
N ASP A 61 10.99 -6.70 -9.42
CA ASP A 61 10.11 -7.04 -10.55
C ASP A 61 9.05 -5.96 -10.84
N GLY A 62 9.06 -4.88 -10.07
CA GLY A 62 8.17 -3.76 -10.28
C GLY A 62 6.73 -3.99 -9.82
N ILE A 63 6.48 -5.03 -9.03
CA ILE A 63 5.13 -5.32 -8.52
C ILE A 63 4.65 -4.15 -7.67
N PHE A 64 5.54 -3.60 -6.83
CA PHE A 64 5.29 -2.39 -6.05
C PHE A 64 6.61 -1.69 -5.72
N TYR A 65 6.53 -0.40 -5.41
CA TYR A 65 7.69 0.40 -5.00
C TYR A 65 7.22 1.65 -4.22
N PRO A 66 7.91 2.06 -3.14
CA PRO A 66 8.93 1.31 -2.39
C PRO A 66 8.30 0.28 -1.44
N SER A 67 9.07 -0.68 -0.95
CA SER A 67 8.58 -1.66 0.02
C SER A 67 8.63 -1.09 1.45
N ALA A 68 7.46 -0.91 2.06
CA ALA A 68 7.36 -0.52 3.45
C ALA A 68 7.86 -1.64 4.39
N THR A 69 7.69 -2.90 3.98
CA THR A 69 8.16 -4.05 4.75
C THR A 69 9.68 -4.02 4.96
N LEU A 70 10.45 -3.72 3.90
CA LEU A 70 11.90 -3.61 4.01
C LEU A 70 12.32 -2.54 5.03
N GLU A 71 11.63 -1.43 5.02
CA GLU A 71 11.90 -0.33 5.93
C GLU A 71 11.57 -0.70 7.38
N VAL A 72 10.46 -1.41 7.61
CA VAL A 72 10.07 -1.89 8.95
C VAL A 72 11.07 -2.92 9.48
N ILE A 73 11.54 -3.82 8.62
CA ILE A 73 12.56 -4.81 9.03
C ILE A 73 13.84 -4.10 9.51
N GLU A 74 14.24 -3.06 8.80
CA GLU A 74 15.43 -2.28 9.17
C GLU A 74 15.24 -1.46 10.43
N LYS A 75 14.15 -0.68 10.50
CA LYS A 75 13.93 0.31 11.55
C LYS A 75 13.21 -0.23 12.78
N LYS A 76 12.56 -1.38 12.69
CA LYS A 76 11.82 -2.03 13.79
C LYS A 76 10.71 -1.16 14.37
N ARG A 77 10.09 -0.31 13.57
CA ARG A 77 8.99 0.57 13.96
C ARG A 77 7.96 0.68 12.83
N PRO A 78 6.72 1.10 13.14
CA PRO A 78 5.71 1.30 12.10
C PRO A 78 6.16 2.32 11.05
N ILE A 79 5.82 2.04 9.81
CA ILE A 79 6.12 2.90 8.66
C ILE A 79 4.82 3.13 7.88
N GLU A 80 4.63 4.36 7.42
CA GLU A 80 3.51 4.75 6.59
C GLU A 80 4.06 5.43 5.35
N LEU A 81 3.63 4.99 4.16
CA LEU A 81 4.10 5.57 2.91
C LEU A 81 3.08 5.33 1.80
N VAL A 82 3.32 5.96 0.66
CA VAL A 82 2.57 5.71 -0.57
C VAL A 82 3.41 4.80 -1.46
N GLN A 83 2.79 3.73 -1.92
CA GLN A 83 3.41 2.73 -2.77
C GLN A 83 2.76 2.78 -4.15
N THR A 84 3.55 2.69 -5.21
CA THR A 84 3.03 2.57 -6.57
C THR A 84 3.08 1.12 -7.02
N THR A 85 2.04 0.67 -7.72
CA THR A 85 1.98 -0.67 -8.30
C THR A 85 2.43 -0.65 -9.75
N LYS A 86 2.65 -1.83 -10.31
CA LYS A 86 3.05 -2.01 -11.71
C LYS A 86 2.04 -1.40 -12.69
N SER A 87 0.75 -1.45 -12.35
CA SER A 87 -0.32 -0.86 -13.17
C SER A 87 -0.51 0.65 -12.94
N GLY A 88 0.31 1.27 -12.09
CA GLY A 88 0.27 2.71 -11.85
C GLY A 88 -0.71 3.17 -10.79
N GLU A 89 -1.17 2.25 -9.95
CA GLU A 89 -2.05 2.59 -8.84
C GLU A 89 -1.25 3.13 -7.65
N TYR A 90 -1.89 3.98 -6.86
CA TYR A 90 -1.32 4.53 -5.63
C TYR A 90 -1.97 3.88 -4.43
N LEU A 91 -1.16 3.19 -3.63
CA LEU A 91 -1.61 2.54 -2.40
C LEU A 91 -1.08 3.31 -1.20
N HIS A 92 -1.96 3.65 -0.28
CA HIS A 92 -1.57 4.15 1.03
C HIS A 92 -1.28 2.95 1.91
N VAL A 93 -0.04 2.79 2.32
CA VAL A 93 0.45 1.61 3.04
C VAL A 93 0.81 1.97 4.47
N ARG A 94 0.29 1.19 5.40
CA ARG A 94 0.61 1.28 6.83
C ARG A 94 1.14 -0.07 7.25
N THR A 95 2.38 -0.12 7.66
CA THR A 95 3.09 -1.37 7.96
C THR A 95 3.63 -1.33 9.37
N ARG A 96 3.50 -2.44 10.09
CA ARG A 96 3.95 -2.53 11.47
C ARG A 96 4.66 -3.84 11.75
N PRO A 97 5.66 -3.83 12.66
CA PRO A 97 6.30 -5.05 13.12
C PRO A 97 5.46 -5.75 14.19
N VAL A 98 5.55 -7.07 14.22
CA VAL A 98 5.00 -7.89 15.31
C VAL A 98 6.16 -8.64 15.94
N PHE A 99 6.35 -8.44 17.23
CA PHE A 99 7.44 -9.06 17.98
C PHE A 99 6.93 -10.25 18.80
N ASP A 100 7.79 -11.22 19.03
CA ASP A 100 7.50 -12.33 19.91
C ASP A 100 7.71 -11.92 21.39
N ASN A 101 7.50 -12.84 22.31
CA ASN A 101 7.63 -12.57 23.76
C ASN A 101 9.07 -12.25 24.17
N GLU A 102 10.05 -12.59 23.35
CA GLU A 102 11.47 -12.33 23.61
C GLU A 102 11.96 -11.03 22.97
N GLY A 103 11.05 -10.32 22.30
CA GLY A 103 11.39 -9.06 21.63
C GLY A 103 11.98 -9.22 20.24
N ASN A 104 11.95 -10.42 19.66
CA ASN A 104 12.43 -10.67 18.32
C ASN A 104 11.31 -10.41 17.29
N LEU A 105 11.69 -9.86 16.18
CA LEU A 105 10.73 -9.65 15.07
C LEU A 105 10.22 -11.00 14.57
N ARG A 106 8.89 -11.17 14.55
CA ARG A 106 8.24 -12.41 14.13
C ARG A 106 7.51 -12.28 12.81
N ARG A 107 6.79 -11.17 12.64
CA ARG A 107 5.99 -10.90 11.44
C ARG A 107 6.01 -9.42 11.13
N VAL A 108 5.76 -9.08 9.88
CA VAL A 108 5.52 -7.71 9.44
C VAL A 108 4.17 -7.70 8.73
N ILE A 109 3.27 -6.84 9.16
CA ILE A 109 1.92 -6.75 8.60
C ILE A 109 1.74 -5.41 7.94
N SER A 110 1.35 -5.42 6.66
CA SER A 110 1.00 -4.23 5.90
C SER A 110 -0.49 -4.19 5.62
N TYR A 111 -1.07 -3.01 5.83
CA TYR A 111 -2.45 -2.70 5.46
C TYR A 111 -2.37 -1.65 4.36
N SER A 112 -3.01 -1.90 3.23
CA SER A 112 -2.94 -0.98 2.10
C SER A 112 -4.34 -0.66 1.57
N ARG A 113 -4.54 0.61 1.26
CA ARG A 113 -5.78 1.11 0.67
C ARG A 113 -5.47 1.79 -0.64
N ASP A 114 -6.25 1.48 -1.68
CA ASP A 114 -6.10 2.12 -2.98
C ASP A 114 -6.67 3.54 -2.91
N LEU A 115 -5.81 4.53 -3.09
CA LEU A 115 -6.17 5.94 -3.11
C LEU A 115 -5.89 6.57 -4.48
N THR A 116 -5.85 5.76 -5.53
CA THR A 116 -5.56 6.22 -6.89
C THR A 116 -6.49 7.36 -7.33
N GLU A 117 -7.77 7.18 -7.13
CA GLU A 117 -8.79 8.18 -7.48
C GLU A 117 -8.55 9.51 -6.75
N LEU A 118 -8.25 9.43 -5.46
CA LEU A 118 -7.97 10.61 -4.64
C LEU A 118 -6.72 11.35 -5.13
N TYR A 119 -5.65 10.61 -5.43
CA TYR A 119 -4.41 11.21 -5.93
C TYR A 119 -4.59 11.82 -7.31
N GLN A 120 -5.32 11.17 -8.20
CA GLN A 120 -5.62 11.71 -9.53
C GLN A 120 -6.44 13.00 -9.43
N LEU A 121 -7.43 13.03 -8.53
CA LEU A 121 -8.23 14.22 -8.31
C LEU A 121 -7.40 15.38 -7.76
N ARG A 122 -6.50 15.09 -6.83
CA ARG A 122 -5.58 16.10 -6.27
C ARG A 122 -4.68 16.69 -7.35
N GLN A 123 -4.14 15.87 -8.22
CA GLN A 123 -3.32 16.33 -9.35
C GLN A 123 -4.13 17.25 -10.28
N LYS A 124 -5.38 16.88 -10.56
CA LYS A 124 -6.27 17.70 -11.37
C LYS A 124 -6.51 19.07 -10.76
N VAL A 125 -6.73 19.12 -9.45
CA VAL A 125 -6.92 20.39 -8.72
C VAL A 125 -5.66 21.25 -8.81
N GLU A 126 -4.48 20.68 -8.63
CA GLU A 126 -3.21 21.39 -8.76
C GLU A 126 -2.99 21.97 -10.16
N GLU A 127 -3.29 21.17 -11.20
CA GLU A 127 -3.20 21.61 -12.58
C GLU A 127 -4.13 22.80 -12.87
N MET A 128 -5.37 22.69 -12.39
CA MET A 128 -6.36 23.76 -12.56
C MET A 128 -5.94 25.03 -11.82
N ASP A 129 -5.38 24.90 -10.62
CA ASP A 129 -4.86 26.04 -9.85
C ASP A 129 -3.70 26.72 -10.58
N ASN A 130 -2.78 25.94 -11.13
CA ASN A 130 -1.67 26.46 -11.92
C ASN A 130 -2.13 27.19 -13.19
N GLN A 131 -3.11 26.63 -13.90
CA GLN A 131 -3.72 27.24 -15.07
C GLN A 131 -4.39 28.57 -14.71
N LEU A 132 -5.09 28.60 -13.59
CA LEU A 132 -5.73 29.82 -13.10
C LEU A 132 -4.71 30.91 -12.76
N LYS A 133 -3.61 30.54 -12.12
CA LYS A 133 -2.53 31.48 -11.81
C LYS A 133 -1.90 32.04 -13.08
N THR A 134 -1.66 31.23 -14.06
CA THR A 134 -1.14 31.62 -15.38
C THR A 134 -2.09 32.58 -16.07
N TYR A 135 -3.39 32.26 -16.10
CA TYR A 135 -4.41 33.10 -16.70
C TYR A 135 -4.48 34.48 -16.04
N LYS A 136 -4.46 34.52 -14.72
CA LYS A 136 -4.45 35.78 -13.96
C LYS A 136 -3.21 36.62 -14.26
N LYS A 137 -2.07 35.99 -14.42
CA LYS A 137 -0.83 36.66 -14.78
C LYS A 137 -0.91 37.26 -16.19
N GLU A 138 -1.42 36.51 -17.15
CA GLU A 138 -1.61 36.98 -18.52
C GLU A 138 -2.59 38.16 -18.58
N LEU A 139 -3.68 38.10 -17.84
CA LEU A 139 -4.61 39.24 -17.74
C LEU A 139 -3.95 40.47 -17.16
N ARG A 140 -3.14 40.33 -16.14
CA ARG A 140 -2.42 41.45 -15.49
C ARG A 140 -1.44 42.07 -16.47
N GLU A 141 -0.69 41.27 -17.21
CA GLU A 141 0.26 41.78 -18.21
C GLU A 141 -0.47 42.52 -19.36
N THR A 142 -1.64 41.99 -19.79
CA THR A 142 -2.46 42.68 -20.79
C THR A 142 -2.93 44.03 -20.28
N TYR A 143 -3.40 44.16 -19.05
CA TYR A 143 -3.83 45.40 -18.47
C TYR A 143 -2.66 46.41 -18.34
N GLU A 144 -1.49 45.95 -17.99
CA GLU A 144 -0.30 46.80 -17.89
C GLU A 144 0.12 47.35 -19.26
N HIS A 145 -0.09 46.61 -20.34
CA HIS A 145 0.23 47.04 -21.69
C HIS A 145 -0.81 48.01 -22.28
N GLU A 146 -2.06 47.90 -21.85
CA GLU A 146 -3.17 48.76 -22.32
C GLU A 146 -3.19 50.11 -21.58
N GLY A 147 -2.55 50.17 -20.43
CA GLY A 147 -2.42 51.39 -19.66
C GLY A 147 -1.29 52.27 -20.16
#